data_c8b02f398fc9d92a47c96a46300a483c
#
_entry.id   c8b02f398fc9d92a47c96a46300a483c
#
_cell.length_a   1.000
_cell.length_b   1.000
_cell.length_c   1.000
_cell.angle_alpha   90.00
_cell.angle_beta   90.00
_cell.angle_gamma   90.00
#
_symmetry.space_group_name_H-M   'P 1'
#
loop_
_entity.id
_entity.type
_entity.pdbx_description
1 polymer ?
#
loop_
_entity_poly.entity_id
_entity_poly.type
_entity_poly.pdbx_seq_one_letter_code
_entity_poly.pdbx_strand_id
1 'polypeptide(L)'
;MEVIYNVKKFLLTLTMMFILMTNVTFASDAEYLLNSVELTPMGTGFEPCDIAVQETLSRITDDSMSTYEKIRACYDYLIDTCSYGSNEERHKYLSYVPDDLVGAGRAAGMLEGHVGACDDYSCAFAVLARAIGLNCYTVYGQTSRARGGMTGHIWTVINVNGTEYVFDPQIDDNISKGGPTYYYRFCKTYNEVSGCYVPASYDKYGYFHSF
;
A
#
# COMPACT_ATOMS: atom_id res chain seq x y z
N MET A 1 44.94 28.15 31.99
CA MET A 1 44.14 28.64 30.85
C MET A 1 44.09 27.60 29.76
N GLU A 2 45.15 26.98 29.40
CA GLU A 2 45.26 25.99 28.32
C GLU A 2 44.41 24.69 28.53
N VAL A 3 44.39 24.19 29.75
CA VAL A 3 43.59 22.99 30.09
C VAL A 3 42.09 23.23 29.93
N ILE A 4 41.60 24.41 30.34
CA ILE A 4 40.16 24.76 30.20
C ILE A 4 39.78 24.93 28.72
N TYR A 5 40.68 25.45 27.90
CA TYR A 5 40.49 25.59 26.45
C TYR A 5 40.39 24.20 25.76
N ASN A 6 41.28 23.30 26.11
CA ASN A 6 41.31 21.94 25.57
C ASN A 6 40.04 21.11 25.96
N VAL A 7 39.56 21.26 27.22
CA VAL A 7 38.32 20.60 27.67
C VAL A 7 37.10 21.16 26.91
N LYS A 8 37.01 22.49 26.71
CA LYS A 8 35.92 23.10 25.94
C LYS A 8 35.93 22.64 24.48
N LYS A 9 37.14 22.55 23.88
CA LYS A 9 37.27 22.06 22.49
C LYS A 9 36.90 20.59 22.36
N PHE A 10 37.26 19.77 23.34
CA PHE A 10 36.90 18.36 23.39
C PHE A 10 35.39 18.18 23.59
N LEU A 11 34.75 18.95 24.49
CA LEU A 11 33.29 18.93 24.66
C LEU A 11 32.56 19.39 23.39
N LEU A 12 33.07 20.43 22.68
CA LEU A 12 32.47 20.93 21.44
C LEU A 12 32.56 19.90 20.33
N THR A 13 33.69 19.19 20.19
CA THR A 13 33.83 18.08 19.23
C THR A 13 32.98 16.90 19.57
N LEU A 14 32.84 16.55 20.86
CA LEU A 14 31.97 15.47 21.30
C LEU A 14 30.48 15.77 21.05
N THR A 15 30.06 17.04 21.28
CA THR A 15 28.69 17.50 21.01
C THR A 15 28.40 17.53 19.49
N MET A 16 29.36 17.97 18.67
CA MET A 16 29.24 17.92 17.21
C MET A 16 29.18 16.47 16.68
N MET A 17 29.96 15.57 17.25
CA MET A 17 29.93 14.15 16.89
C MET A 17 28.61 13.48 17.31
N PHE A 18 28.01 13.90 18.44
CA PHE A 18 26.70 13.43 18.89
C PHE A 18 25.56 13.98 18.02
N ILE A 19 25.65 15.24 17.54
CA ILE A 19 24.67 15.85 16.63
C ILE A 19 24.77 15.21 15.23
N LEU A 20 25.96 14.78 14.77
CA LEU A 20 26.13 14.04 13.52
C LEU A 20 25.60 12.60 13.60
N MET A 21 25.55 12.00 14.79
CA MET A 21 24.96 10.66 15.00
C MET A 21 23.43 10.66 15.13
N THR A 22 22.80 11.82 15.39
CA THR A 22 21.32 11.90 15.55
C THR A 22 20.55 12.05 14.22
N ASN A 23 21.24 12.09 13.08
CA ASN A 23 20.61 12.10 11.76
C ASN A 23 20.69 10.74 11.03
N VAL A 24 20.99 9.65 11.71
CA VAL A 24 20.67 8.32 11.19
C VAL A 24 19.19 8.14 11.43
N THR A 25 18.36 8.61 10.51
CA THR A 25 16.97 8.13 10.41
C THR A 25 17.08 6.65 10.10
N PHE A 26 16.82 5.82 11.12
CA PHE A 26 16.57 4.41 10.85
C PHE A 26 15.36 4.37 9.92
N ALA A 27 15.55 3.81 8.73
CA ALA A 27 14.44 3.46 7.87
C ALA A 27 13.43 2.68 8.71
N SER A 28 12.14 2.98 8.57
CA SER A 28 11.12 2.17 9.24
C SER A 28 11.26 0.72 8.76
N ASP A 29 10.85 -0.25 9.58
CA ASP A 29 10.90 -1.67 9.19
C ASP A 29 10.24 -1.90 7.82
N ALA A 30 9.16 -1.19 7.54
CA ALA A 30 8.45 -1.20 6.25
C ALA A 30 9.31 -0.62 5.10
N GLU A 31 10.04 0.47 5.33
CA GLU A 31 10.92 1.09 4.34
C GLU A 31 12.08 0.15 3.98
N TYR A 32 12.77 -0.38 5.00
CA TYR A 32 13.84 -1.36 4.78
C TYR A 32 13.34 -2.58 4.01
N LEU A 33 12.19 -3.12 4.42
CA LEU A 33 11.58 -4.31 3.83
C LEU A 33 11.27 -4.09 2.34
N LEU A 34 10.49 -3.05 2.01
CA LEU A 34 10.03 -2.82 0.64
C LEU A 34 11.18 -2.41 -0.29
N ASN A 35 12.20 -1.75 0.21
CA ASN A 35 13.39 -1.40 -0.58
C ASN A 35 14.34 -2.58 -0.81
N SER A 36 14.17 -3.70 -0.09
CA SER A 36 15.00 -4.91 -0.25
C SER A 36 14.45 -5.92 -1.27
N VAL A 37 13.24 -5.69 -1.82
CA VAL A 37 12.58 -6.63 -2.73
C VAL A 37 13.14 -6.50 -4.14
N GLU A 38 13.41 -7.62 -4.80
CA GLU A 38 13.64 -7.66 -6.25
C GLU A 38 12.33 -7.39 -6.98
N LEU A 39 12.35 -6.40 -7.88
CA LEU A 39 11.16 -5.95 -8.57
C LEU A 39 10.99 -6.65 -9.91
N THR A 40 9.78 -7.15 -10.18
CA THR A 40 9.36 -7.72 -11.46
C THR A 40 8.06 -7.06 -11.90
N PRO A 41 8.12 -5.91 -12.62
CA PRO A 41 6.93 -5.18 -13.06
C PRO A 41 6.03 -6.03 -13.96
N MET A 42 4.72 -5.89 -13.76
CA MET A 42 3.71 -6.70 -14.44
C MET A 42 2.48 -5.89 -14.78
N GLY A 43 2.00 -6.06 -16.01
CA GLY A 43 0.70 -5.60 -16.46
C GLY A 43 -0.43 -6.56 -16.07
N THR A 44 -1.66 -6.12 -16.29
CA THR A 44 -2.86 -6.90 -16.00
C THR A 44 -3.32 -7.73 -17.20
N GLY A 45 -2.89 -7.38 -18.41
CA GLY A 45 -3.41 -7.94 -19.68
C GLY A 45 -4.77 -7.37 -20.08
N PHE A 46 -5.31 -6.41 -19.33
CA PHE A 46 -6.51 -5.65 -19.68
C PHE A 46 -6.12 -4.19 -19.97
N GLU A 47 -6.06 -3.85 -21.26
CA GLU A 47 -5.53 -2.56 -21.73
C GLU A 47 -6.11 -1.32 -20.98
N PRO A 48 -7.43 -1.21 -20.73
CA PRO A 48 -7.96 -0.05 -20.00
C PRO A 48 -7.37 0.08 -18.58
N CYS A 49 -7.14 -1.04 -17.90
CA CYS A 49 -6.51 -1.04 -16.58
C CYS A 49 -5.03 -0.63 -16.67
N ASP A 50 -4.30 -1.20 -17.62
CA ASP A 50 -2.87 -0.91 -17.80
C ASP A 50 -2.64 0.57 -18.12
N ILE A 51 -3.52 1.20 -18.91
CA ILE A 51 -3.51 2.65 -19.19
C ILE A 51 -3.78 3.43 -17.88
N ALA A 52 -4.85 3.11 -17.16
CA ALA A 52 -5.20 3.80 -15.92
C ALA A 52 -4.07 3.70 -14.85
N VAL A 53 -3.43 2.53 -14.75
CA VAL A 53 -2.26 2.31 -13.89
C VAL A 53 -1.09 3.19 -14.30
N GLN A 54 -0.73 3.21 -15.60
CA GLN A 54 0.37 4.01 -16.11
C GLN A 54 0.12 5.51 -15.88
N GLU A 55 -1.06 6.00 -16.17
CA GLU A 55 -1.44 7.39 -15.94
C GLU A 55 -1.38 7.77 -14.46
N THR A 56 -1.86 6.89 -13.58
CA THR A 56 -1.82 7.10 -12.14
C THR A 56 -0.37 7.14 -11.66
N LEU A 57 0.44 6.13 -11.94
CA LEU A 57 1.84 6.06 -11.52
C LEU A 57 2.66 7.24 -12.04
N SER A 58 2.46 7.67 -13.30
CA SER A 58 3.16 8.83 -13.86
C SER A 58 2.89 10.15 -13.14
N ARG A 59 1.75 10.25 -12.44
CA ARG A 59 1.37 11.44 -11.68
C ARG A 59 1.89 11.42 -10.24
N ILE A 60 1.99 10.24 -9.64
CA ILE A 60 2.26 10.11 -8.20
C ILE A 60 3.65 9.56 -7.89
N THR A 61 4.41 9.10 -8.88
CA THR A 61 5.75 8.54 -8.69
C THR A 61 6.75 9.11 -9.70
N ASP A 62 8.03 9.04 -9.36
CA ASP A 62 9.12 9.34 -10.26
C ASP A 62 10.32 8.38 -10.05
N ASP A 63 11.35 8.49 -10.89
CA ASP A 63 12.51 7.59 -10.88
C ASP A 63 13.42 7.76 -9.66
N SER A 64 13.33 8.89 -8.95
CA SER A 64 14.12 9.14 -7.75
C SER A 64 13.54 8.48 -6.49
N MET A 65 12.26 8.09 -6.54
CA MET A 65 11.57 7.47 -5.42
C MET A 65 12.01 6.02 -5.22
N SER A 66 12.26 5.67 -3.96
CA SER A 66 12.45 4.28 -3.53
C SER A 66 11.17 3.45 -3.69
N THR A 67 11.29 2.12 -3.62
CA THR A 67 10.12 1.23 -3.68
C THR A 67 9.11 1.55 -2.58
N TYR A 68 9.58 1.79 -1.36
CA TYR A 68 8.73 2.22 -0.25
C TYR A 68 7.95 3.49 -0.56
N GLU A 69 8.63 4.52 -1.07
CA GLU A 69 8.00 5.81 -1.40
C GLU A 69 6.95 5.64 -2.51
N LYS A 70 7.24 4.86 -3.54
CA LYS A 70 6.27 4.55 -4.61
C LYS A 70 5.04 3.82 -4.08
N ILE A 71 5.22 2.79 -3.25
CA ILE A 71 4.10 2.04 -2.64
C ILE A 71 3.31 2.92 -1.67
N ARG A 72 3.99 3.78 -0.93
CA ARG A 72 3.33 4.75 -0.07
C ARG A 72 2.51 5.75 -0.86
N ALA A 73 3.04 6.28 -1.97
CA ALA A 73 2.31 7.17 -2.86
C ALA A 73 1.06 6.51 -3.46
N CYS A 74 1.13 5.22 -3.84
CA CYS A 74 -0.04 4.46 -4.29
C CYS A 74 -1.10 4.32 -3.20
N TYR A 75 -0.69 4.06 -1.97
CA TYR A 75 -1.56 3.93 -0.81
C TYR A 75 -2.26 5.24 -0.48
N ASP A 76 -1.48 6.32 -0.38
CA ASP A 76 -1.96 7.66 -0.09
C ASP A 76 -2.89 8.17 -1.19
N TYR A 77 -2.56 7.91 -2.47
CA TYR A 77 -3.43 8.26 -3.59
C TYR A 77 -4.85 7.68 -3.44
N LEU A 78 -4.97 6.40 -3.06
CA LEU A 78 -6.28 5.79 -2.87
C LEU A 78 -7.03 6.39 -1.67
N ILE A 79 -6.34 6.75 -0.59
CA ILE A 79 -6.97 7.39 0.58
C ILE A 79 -7.39 8.82 0.27
N ASP A 80 -6.54 9.58 -0.43
CA ASP A 80 -6.74 11.01 -0.63
C ASP A 80 -7.71 11.33 -1.77
N THR A 81 -7.80 10.45 -2.78
CA THR A 81 -8.58 10.74 -4.00
C THR A 81 -9.82 9.87 -4.16
N CYS A 82 -9.90 8.72 -3.49
CA CYS A 82 -11.01 7.80 -3.63
C CYS A 82 -11.97 7.86 -2.44
N SER A 83 -13.18 7.37 -2.63
CA SER A 83 -14.21 7.30 -1.59
C SER A 83 -14.96 5.99 -1.60
N TYR A 84 -15.34 5.51 -0.42
CA TYR A 84 -16.14 4.30 -0.30
C TYR A 84 -17.59 4.55 -0.72
N GLY A 85 -18.04 3.82 -1.74
CA GLY A 85 -19.38 3.99 -2.28
C GLY A 85 -19.66 3.12 -3.50
N SER A 86 -20.71 3.50 -4.22
CA SER A 86 -21.09 2.87 -5.48
C SER A 86 -21.54 3.95 -6.46
N ASN A 87 -21.05 3.89 -7.70
CA ASN A 87 -21.48 4.69 -8.82
C ASN A 87 -21.49 3.85 -10.11
N GLU A 88 -21.90 4.44 -11.23
CA GLU A 88 -21.95 3.75 -12.52
C GLU A 88 -20.54 3.43 -13.04
N GLU A 89 -19.55 4.31 -12.80
CA GLU A 89 -18.17 4.13 -13.22
C GLU A 89 -17.52 2.87 -12.61
N ARG A 90 -17.88 2.53 -11.39
CA ARG A 90 -17.43 1.31 -10.72
C ARG A 90 -17.72 0.05 -11.56
N HIS A 91 -18.80 0.05 -12.33
CA HIS A 91 -19.27 -1.09 -13.11
C HIS A 91 -18.96 -0.99 -14.60
N LYS A 92 -18.40 0.15 -15.04
CA LYS A 92 -18.13 0.45 -16.47
C LYS A 92 -17.44 -0.69 -17.19
N TYR A 93 -16.42 -1.27 -16.59
CA TYR A 93 -15.62 -2.33 -17.21
C TYR A 93 -16.15 -3.74 -16.96
N LEU A 94 -16.95 -3.96 -15.92
CA LEU A 94 -17.42 -5.29 -15.53
C LEU A 94 -18.38 -5.92 -16.54
N SER A 95 -18.94 -5.14 -17.47
CA SER A 95 -19.83 -5.62 -18.51
C SER A 95 -19.12 -6.30 -19.67
N TYR A 96 -17.81 -6.10 -19.84
CA TYR A 96 -17.05 -6.61 -20.98
C TYR A 96 -15.63 -7.07 -20.67
N VAL A 97 -15.15 -6.91 -19.44
CA VAL A 97 -13.87 -7.49 -19.00
C VAL A 97 -13.96 -9.02 -19.01
N PRO A 98 -12.94 -9.75 -19.48
CA PRO A 98 -12.90 -11.21 -19.36
C PRO A 98 -13.04 -11.68 -17.91
N ASP A 99 -13.69 -12.83 -17.69
CA ASP A 99 -14.00 -13.36 -16.34
C ASP A 99 -12.73 -13.59 -15.49
N ASP A 100 -11.62 -13.94 -16.12
CA ASP A 100 -10.32 -14.13 -15.47
C ASP A 100 -9.58 -12.80 -15.18
N LEU A 101 -10.08 -11.66 -15.68
CA LEU A 101 -9.52 -10.31 -15.49
C LEU A 101 -10.48 -9.36 -14.75
N VAL A 102 -11.49 -9.86 -14.06
CA VAL A 102 -12.48 -9.04 -13.33
C VAL A 102 -11.83 -8.09 -12.34
N GLY A 103 -10.74 -8.49 -11.69
CA GLY A 103 -9.98 -7.61 -10.81
C GLY A 103 -9.34 -6.43 -11.53
N ALA A 104 -8.86 -6.63 -12.76
CA ALA A 104 -8.36 -5.53 -13.58
C ALA A 104 -9.49 -4.57 -13.99
N GLY A 105 -10.67 -5.08 -14.31
CA GLY A 105 -11.85 -4.26 -14.59
C GLY A 105 -12.29 -3.42 -13.38
N ARG A 106 -12.25 -3.98 -12.16
CA ARG A 106 -12.51 -3.26 -10.92
C ARG A 106 -11.48 -2.17 -10.65
N ALA A 107 -10.20 -2.51 -10.81
CA ALA A 107 -9.11 -1.57 -10.64
C ALA A 107 -9.22 -0.37 -11.60
N ALA A 108 -9.48 -0.62 -12.88
CA ALA A 108 -9.70 0.44 -13.87
C ALA A 108 -10.86 1.36 -13.47
N GLY A 109 -12.02 0.78 -13.09
CA GLY A 109 -13.17 1.56 -12.62
C GLY A 109 -12.86 2.41 -11.38
N MET A 110 -12.05 1.89 -10.45
CA MET A 110 -11.63 2.62 -9.25
C MET A 110 -10.67 3.77 -9.57
N LEU A 111 -9.66 3.50 -10.39
CA LEU A 111 -8.63 4.50 -10.75
C LEU A 111 -9.19 5.65 -11.60
N GLU A 112 -10.24 5.41 -12.39
CA GLU A 112 -10.90 6.44 -13.18
C GLU A 112 -12.06 7.13 -12.43
N GLY A 113 -12.90 6.34 -11.73
CA GLY A 113 -14.14 6.82 -11.12
C GLY A 113 -13.98 7.31 -9.69
N HIS A 114 -12.89 6.95 -9.01
CA HIS A 114 -12.54 7.33 -7.64
C HIS A 114 -13.61 6.96 -6.58
N VAL A 115 -14.50 6.03 -6.90
CA VAL A 115 -15.53 5.54 -5.98
C VAL A 115 -15.64 4.03 -6.09
N GLY A 116 -15.52 3.32 -4.96
CA GLY A 116 -15.60 1.87 -4.95
C GLY A 116 -15.80 1.27 -3.57
N ALA A 117 -15.92 -0.05 -3.51
CA ALA A 117 -15.98 -0.81 -2.28
C ALA A 117 -14.62 -1.47 -1.96
N CYS A 118 -14.56 -2.30 -0.93
CA CYS A 118 -13.31 -2.93 -0.49
C CYS A 118 -12.61 -3.74 -1.60
N ASP A 119 -13.37 -4.38 -2.47
CA ASP A 119 -12.86 -5.12 -3.62
C ASP A 119 -12.21 -4.20 -4.67
N ASP A 120 -12.78 -3.03 -4.92
CA ASP A 120 -12.25 -2.07 -5.89
C ASP A 120 -10.96 -1.40 -5.36
N TYR A 121 -10.94 -0.99 -4.08
CA TYR A 121 -9.73 -0.48 -3.41
C TYR A 121 -8.59 -1.50 -3.44
N SER A 122 -8.89 -2.75 -3.08
CA SER A 122 -7.88 -3.81 -3.05
C SER A 122 -7.35 -4.14 -4.45
N CYS A 123 -8.21 -4.22 -5.46
CA CYS A 123 -7.79 -4.45 -6.83
C CYS A 123 -6.93 -3.28 -7.35
N ALA A 124 -7.34 -2.03 -7.09
CA ALA A 124 -6.58 -0.86 -7.52
C ALA A 124 -5.19 -0.81 -6.87
N PHE A 125 -5.08 -1.05 -5.56
CA PHE A 125 -3.79 -1.12 -4.90
C PHE A 125 -2.92 -2.27 -5.44
N ALA A 126 -3.51 -3.46 -5.65
CA ALA A 126 -2.78 -4.62 -6.16
C ALA A 126 -2.18 -4.38 -7.54
N VAL A 127 -2.93 -3.80 -8.49
CA VAL A 127 -2.40 -3.52 -9.84
C VAL A 127 -1.30 -2.47 -9.82
N LEU A 128 -1.42 -1.42 -9.00
CA LEU A 128 -0.38 -0.41 -8.83
C LEU A 128 0.91 -1.01 -8.25
N ALA A 129 0.78 -1.82 -7.19
CA ALA A 129 1.94 -2.49 -6.57
C ALA A 129 2.62 -3.49 -7.52
N ARG A 130 1.85 -4.23 -8.32
CA ARG A 130 2.36 -5.17 -9.34
C ARG A 130 3.03 -4.45 -10.51
N ALA A 131 2.50 -3.32 -10.93
CA ALA A 131 3.13 -2.51 -11.96
C ALA A 131 4.49 -1.93 -11.51
N ILE A 132 4.65 -1.66 -10.20
CA ILE A 132 5.95 -1.31 -9.60
C ILE A 132 6.88 -2.53 -9.55
N GLY A 133 6.34 -3.74 -9.46
CA GLY A 133 7.09 -5.00 -9.50
C GLY A 133 7.01 -5.85 -8.23
N LEU A 134 6.08 -5.55 -7.33
CA LEU A 134 5.90 -6.32 -6.10
C LEU A 134 4.95 -7.51 -6.30
N ASN A 135 5.24 -8.63 -5.65
CA ASN A 135 4.33 -9.79 -5.59
C ASN A 135 3.14 -9.48 -4.67
N CYS A 136 2.10 -8.90 -5.26
CA CYS A 136 0.91 -8.41 -4.57
C CYS A 136 -0.34 -9.13 -5.06
N TYR A 137 -1.23 -9.52 -4.14
CA TYR A 137 -2.50 -10.19 -4.43
C TYR A 137 -3.59 -9.81 -3.43
N THR A 138 -4.84 -10.07 -3.80
CA THR A 138 -6.01 -9.82 -2.95
C THR A 138 -6.32 -11.03 -2.08
N VAL A 139 -6.83 -10.76 -0.88
CA VAL A 139 -7.29 -11.78 0.06
C VAL A 139 -8.72 -11.51 0.45
N TYR A 140 -9.59 -12.50 0.33
CA TYR A 140 -10.95 -12.45 0.82
C TYR A 140 -11.05 -13.12 2.20
N GLY A 141 -11.82 -12.50 3.10
CA GLY A 141 -12.06 -13.04 4.42
C GLY A 141 -13.00 -12.15 5.23
N GLN A 142 -12.67 -11.98 6.50
CA GLN A 142 -13.41 -11.12 7.41
C GLN A 142 -12.47 -10.12 8.07
N THR A 143 -12.97 -8.90 8.32
CA THR A 143 -12.28 -7.89 9.12
C THR A 143 -13.12 -7.47 10.31
N SER A 144 -12.44 -6.98 11.37
CA SER A 144 -13.10 -6.48 12.58
C SER A 144 -13.85 -5.17 12.31
N ARG A 145 -15.02 -5.03 12.94
CA ARG A 145 -15.84 -3.81 12.89
C ARG A 145 -15.54 -2.90 14.08
N ALA A 146 -15.61 -1.59 13.89
CA ALA A 146 -15.47 -0.61 14.96
C ALA A 146 -16.48 -0.80 16.12
N ARG A 147 -17.67 -1.35 15.82
CA ARG A 147 -18.73 -1.63 16.82
C ARG A 147 -18.71 -3.08 17.33
N GLY A 148 -17.63 -3.82 17.07
CA GLY A 148 -17.44 -5.21 17.43
C GLY A 148 -18.01 -6.19 16.40
N GLY A 149 -17.53 -7.45 16.47
CA GLY A 149 -17.83 -8.51 15.49
C GLY A 149 -16.99 -8.40 14.22
N MET A 150 -17.26 -9.32 13.28
CA MET A 150 -16.56 -9.44 12.01
C MET A 150 -17.50 -9.17 10.83
N THR A 151 -16.94 -8.79 9.68
CA THR A 151 -17.69 -8.59 8.43
C THR A 151 -16.85 -9.08 7.25
N GLY A 152 -17.52 -9.55 6.19
CA GLY A 152 -16.85 -9.87 4.93
C GLY A 152 -16.06 -8.69 4.39
N HIS A 153 -14.84 -8.96 3.95
CA HIS A 153 -13.91 -7.93 3.49
C HIS A 153 -12.89 -8.50 2.53
N ILE A 154 -12.31 -7.63 1.72
CA ILE A 154 -11.17 -7.92 0.84
C ILE A 154 -10.09 -6.89 1.14
N TRP A 155 -8.86 -7.36 1.27
CA TRP A 155 -7.67 -6.54 1.45
C TRP A 155 -6.55 -7.04 0.55
N THR A 156 -5.40 -6.39 0.62
CA THR A 156 -4.24 -6.71 -0.22
C THR A 156 -3.09 -7.21 0.64
N VAL A 157 -2.32 -8.13 0.09
CA VAL A 157 -1.11 -8.67 0.70
C VAL A 157 0.04 -8.55 -0.28
N ILE A 158 1.19 -8.08 0.20
CA ILE A 158 2.48 -8.19 -0.49
C ILE A 158 3.29 -9.28 0.21
N ASN A 159 3.73 -10.26 -0.59
CA ASN A 159 4.62 -11.31 -0.10
C ASN A 159 6.08 -10.90 -0.28
N VAL A 160 6.82 -10.84 0.83
CA VAL A 160 8.25 -10.57 0.82
C VAL A 160 8.97 -11.74 1.49
N ASN A 161 9.73 -12.50 0.70
CA ASN A 161 10.52 -13.63 1.18
C ASN A 161 9.70 -14.66 1.98
N GLY A 162 8.46 -14.92 1.57
CA GLY A 162 7.56 -15.88 2.23
C GLY A 162 6.76 -15.30 3.41
N THR A 163 6.98 -14.03 3.77
CA THR A 163 6.17 -13.33 4.79
C THR A 163 5.13 -12.44 4.12
N GLU A 164 3.90 -12.55 4.57
CA GLU A 164 2.77 -11.76 4.08
C GLU A 164 2.61 -10.49 4.89
N TYR A 165 2.52 -9.35 4.20
CA TYR A 165 2.28 -8.03 4.78
C TYR A 165 0.97 -7.46 4.25
N VAL A 166 0.08 -7.14 5.17
CA VAL A 166 -1.25 -6.57 4.91
C VAL A 166 -1.14 -5.11 4.50
N PHE A 167 -1.91 -4.76 3.46
CA PHE A 167 -2.16 -3.39 3.02
C PHE A 167 -3.67 -3.22 2.80
N ASP A 168 -4.28 -2.25 3.49
CA ASP A 168 -5.73 -2.02 3.41
C ASP A 168 -6.03 -0.51 3.44
N PRO A 169 -5.86 0.16 2.28
CA PRO A 169 -6.12 1.59 2.19
C PRO A 169 -7.58 1.95 2.49
N GLN A 170 -8.53 1.04 2.24
CA GLN A 170 -9.95 1.29 2.49
C GLN A 170 -10.27 1.40 3.99
N ILE A 171 -9.67 0.54 4.83
CA ILE A 171 -9.87 0.62 6.28
C ILE A 171 -9.16 1.85 6.85
N ASP A 172 -7.95 2.16 6.40
CA ASP A 172 -7.21 3.34 6.87
C ASP A 172 -7.88 4.64 6.42
N ASP A 173 -8.47 4.71 5.22
CA ASP A 173 -9.35 5.80 4.78
C ASP A 173 -10.54 5.97 5.72
N ASN A 174 -11.27 4.90 5.99
CA ASN A 174 -12.43 4.92 6.90
C ASN A 174 -12.09 5.38 8.32
N ILE A 175 -10.92 5.03 8.84
CA ILE A 175 -10.46 5.44 10.17
C ILE A 175 -10.06 6.92 10.16
N SER A 176 -9.43 7.38 9.07
CA SER A 176 -8.88 8.73 8.95
C SER A 176 -9.97 9.79 8.68
N LYS A 177 -10.99 9.48 7.87
CA LYS A 177 -12.18 10.31 7.57
C LYS A 177 -11.92 11.81 7.43
N GLY A 178 -10.96 12.17 6.56
CA GLY A 178 -10.60 13.57 6.28
C GLY A 178 -9.73 14.24 7.35
N GLY A 179 -9.27 13.47 8.34
CA GLY A 179 -8.21 13.85 9.27
C GLY A 179 -6.83 13.36 8.80
N PRO A 180 -5.82 13.40 9.68
CA PRO A 180 -4.51 12.82 9.38
C PRO A 180 -4.63 11.33 9.10
N THR A 181 -3.97 10.84 8.04
CA THR A 181 -3.98 9.41 7.71
C THR A 181 -3.29 8.59 8.79
N TYR A 182 -3.99 7.57 9.29
CA TYR A 182 -3.46 6.60 10.22
C TYR A 182 -3.09 5.32 9.45
N TYR A 183 -1.81 4.97 9.43
CA TYR A 183 -1.28 3.82 8.68
C TYR A 183 -1.32 2.53 9.52
N TYR A 184 -2.49 2.24 10.12
CA TYR A 184 -2.67 1.04 10.94
C TYR A 184 -2.67 -0.25 10.12
N ARG A 185 -2.89 -0.15 8.81
CA ARG A 185 -2.98 -1.27 7.87
C ARG A 185 -1.99 -1.19 6.72
N PHE A 186 -0.97 -0.34 6.85
CA PHE A 186 0.10 -0.22 5.88
C PHE A 186 1.30 -1.07 6.30
N CYS A 187 1.66 -2.07 5.48
CA CYS A 187 2.82 -2.94 5.67
C CYS A 187 2.85 -3.63 7.06
N LYS A 188 1.76 -4.30 7.42
CA LYS A 188 1.61 -4.98 8.70
C LYS A 188 1.57 -6.49 8.54
N THR A 189 2.30 -7.20 9.38
CA THR A 189 2.10 -8.65 9.51
C THR A 189 0.76 -8.97 10.14
N TYR A 190 0.21 -10.17 9.90
CA TYR A 190 -1.03 -10.61 10.57
C TYR A 190 -0.90 -10.62 12.11
N ASN A 191 0.30 -10.81 12.65
CA ASN A 191 0.54 -10.74 14.09
C ASN A 191 0.38 -9.32 14.63
N GLU A 192 0.86 -8.30 13.90
CA GLU A 192 0.73 -6.88 14.29
C GLU A 192 -0.73 -6.40 14.23
N VAL A 193 -1.53 -6.97 13.33
CA VAL A 193 -2.97 -6.70 13.19
C VAL A 193 -3.82 -7.86 13.72
N SER A 194 -3.32 -8.55 14.76
CA SER A 194 -4.01 -9.70 15.36
C SER A 194 -5.45 -9.38 15.75
N GLY A 195 -6.37 -10.28 15.41
CA GLY A 195 -7.81 -10.11 15.64
C GLY A 195 -8.52 -9.15 14.68
N CYS A 196 -7.76 -8.51 13.76
CA CYS A 196 -8.38 -7.63 12.76
C CYS A 196 -8.79 -8.37 11.48
N TYR A 197 -8.08 -9.41 11.09
CA TYR A 197 -8.33 -10.15 9.86
C TYR A 197 -8.39 -11.65 10.09
N VAL A 198 -9.33 -12.30 9.40
CA VAL A 198 -9.45 -13.76 9.32
C VAL A 198 -9.52 -14.13 7.83
N PRO A 199 -8.39 -14.51 7.20
CA PRO A 199 -8.39 -14.95 5.82
C PRO A 199 -9.25 -16.18 5.59
N ALA A 200 -10.04 -16.20 4.51
CA ALA A 200 -10.85 -17.35 4.12
C ALA A 200 -10.41 -17.96 2.79
N SER A 201 -10.02 -17.11 1.83
CA SER A 201 -9.42 -17.55 0.57
C SER A 201 -8.59 -16.43 -0.01
N TYR A 202 -7.53 -16.82 -0.70
CA TYR A 202 -6.67 -15.93 -1.45
C TYR A 202 -7.20 -15.84 -2.87
N ASP A 203 -7.20 -14.63 -3.42
CA ASP A 203 -7.61 -14.34 -4.79
C ASP A 203 -8.99 -14.94 -5.16
N LYS A 204 -9.98 -14.73 -4.29
CA LYS A 204 -11.33 -15.31 -4.41
C LYS A 204 -11.96 -15.15 -5.81
N TYR A 205 -11.63 -14.07 -6.49
CA TYR A 205 -12.23 -13.74 -7.77
C TYR A 205 -11.28 -14.04 -8.96
N GLY A 206 -10.17 -14.74 -8.71
CA GLY A 206 -9.16 -14.99 -9.74
C GLY A 206 -8.47 -13.72 -10.24
N TYR A 207 -8.46 -12.68 -9.42
CA TYR A 207 -7.99 -11.36 -9.85
C TYR A 207 -6.51 -11.31 -10.14
N PHE A 208 -5.72 -11.96 -9.30
CA PHE A 208 -4.27 -11.98 -9.44
C PHE A 208 -3.73 -13.23 -8.75
N HIS A 209 -3.52 -14.29 -9.50
CA HIS A 209 -2.87 -15.48 -8.96
C HIS A 209 -1.46 -15.13 -8.47
N SER A 210 -1.06 -15.70 -7.34
CA SER A 210 0.34 -15.71 -6.93
C SER A 210 1.16 -16.45 -8.00
N PHE A 211 2.27 -15.90 -8.36
CA PHE A 211 3.22 -16.49 -9.31
C PHE A 211 3.91 -17.66 -8.71
#